data_4923bf3e0e0a919f24587a47725c114b
#
_entry.id   4923bf3e0e0a919f24587a47725c114b
#
_cell.length_a   1.000
_cell.length_b   1.000
_cell.length_c   1.000
_cell.angle_alpha   90.00
_cell.angle_beta   90.00
_cell.angle_gamma   90.00
#
_symmetry.space_group_name_H-M   'P 1'
#
loop_
_entity.id
_entity.type
_entity.pdbx_description
1 polymer ?
#
loop_
_entity_poly.entity_id
_entity_poly.type
_entity_poly.pdbx_seq_one_letter_code
_entity_poly.pdbx_strand_id
1 'polypeptide(L)'
;MGYGKSTDIPEDDPYYNYDVTLAYTDEMLHSIFTYAKEHLNLKTMIYFSDHAEDMVYYHGTSGFSYDMIRIPFWIYLSPDYRKIHPDILQALQSNKDKIFTNDLLFETASGIWQAKTNFYQDIYDLSSPSYVLDQEAVTMHGKLLITDDPKFKK
;
A
#
# COMPACT_ATOMS: atom_id res chain seq x y z
N MET A 1 19.12 19.12 -12.00
CA MET A 1 17.78 19.19 -11.44
C MET A 1 17.96 19.18 -9.93
N GLY A 2 17.58 20.26 -9.23
CA GLY A 2 17.69 20.31 -7.78
C GLY A 2 16.59 19.42 -7.19
N TYR A 3 16.97 18.48 -6.37
CA TYR A 3 16.05 17.77 -5.51
C TYR A 3 15.32 18.80 -4.67
N GLY A 4 13.99 18.71 -4.59
CA GLY A 4 13.19 19.58 -3.76
C GLY A 4 13.79 19.65 -2.37
N LYS A 5 14.01 20.85 -1.87
CA LYS A 5 14.50 21.04 -0.51
C LYS A 5 13.40 20.60 0.44
N SER A 6 13.49 19.39 0.95
CA SER A 6 12.85 19.09 2.24
C SER A 6 13.59 19.91 3.28
N THR A 7 13.13 21.14 3.48
CA THR A 7 13.85 22.19 4.22
C THR A 7 13.75 22.02 5.73
N ASP A 8 12.99 21.03 6.20
CA ASP A 8 12.63 20.92 7.62
C ASP A 8 13.28 19.72 8.32
N ILE A 9 14.08 18.91 7.60
CA ILE A 9 14.78 17.76 8.17
C ILE A 9 16.19 18.19 8.55
N PRO A 10 16.59 18.15 9.83
CA PRO A 10 17.95 18.49 10.26
C PRO A 10 18.99 17.54 9.65
N GLU A 11 20.10 18.08 9.13
CA GLU A 11 21.17 17.26 8.50
C GLU A 11 21.91 16.35 9.49
N ASP A 12 21.79 16.61 10.78
CA ASP A 12 22.34 15.80 11.88
C ASP A 12 21.38 14.71 12.37
N ASP A 13 20.19 14.60 11.78
CA ASP A 13 19.26 13.50 12.05
C ASP A 13 19.88 12.17 11.55
N PRO A 14 19.94 11.11 12.39
CA PRO A 14 20.49 9.83 12.01
C PRO A 14 19.75 9.17 10.83
N TYR A 15 18.53 9.57 10.56
CA TYR A 15 17.69 9.07 9.45
C TYR A 15 17.58 10.06 8.28
N TYR A 16 18.36 11.14 8.30
CA TYR A 16 18.27 12.23 7.31
C TYR A 16 18.16 11.76 5.85
N ASN A 17 19.05 10.88 5.42
CA ASN A 17 19.03 10.38 4.04
C ASN A 17 17.75 9.60 3.70
N TYR A 18 17.22 8.84 4.64
CA TYR A 18 15.98 8.09 4.48
C TYR A 18 14.80 9.05 4.37
N ASP A 19 14.70 9.98 5.29
CA ASP A 19 13.59 10.95 5.34
C ASP A 19 13.59 11.88 4.13
N VAL A 20 14.75 12.32 3.65
CA VAL A 20 14.87 13.08 2.41
C VAL A 20 14.40 12.27 1.20
N THR A 21 14.70 10.97 1.16
CA THR A 21 14.23 10.08 0.10
C THR A 21 12.71 9.91 0.13
N LEU A 22 12.13 9.77 1.32
CA LEU A 22 10.67 9.72 1.47
C LEU A 22 10.00 11.02 1.04
N ALA A 23 10.54 12.18 1.46
CA ALA A 23 10.01 13.48 1.06
C ALA A 23 10.08 13.68 -0.46
N TYR A 24 11.16 13.26 -1.11
CA TYR A 24 11.28 13.29 -2.57
C TYR A 24 10.25 12.37 -3.26
N THR A 25 10.05 11.16 -2.72
CA THR A 25 9.05 10.22 -3.24
C THR A 25 7.65 10.79 -3.12
N ASP A 26 7.32 11.45 -2.00
CA ASP A 26 6.03 12.09 -1.78
C ASP A 26 5.78 13.24 -2.78
N GLU A 27 6.77 14.10 -3.00
CA GLU A 27 6.70 15.17 -4.00
C GLU A 27 6.50 14.62 -5.43
N MET A 28 7.23 13.55 -5.77
CA MET A 28 7.09 12.89 -7.07
C MET A 28 5.69 12.28 -7.23
N LEU A 29 5.19 11.58 -6.23
CA LEU A 29 3.83 10.99 -6.24
C LEU A 29 2.77 12.07 -6.33
N HIS A 30 2.93 13.18 -5.59
CA HIS A 30 2.03 14.33 -5.68
C HIS A 30 1.99 14.90 -7.11
N SER A 31 3.14 15.05 -7.75
CA SER A 31 3.24 15.54 -9.13
C SER A 31 2.58 14.60 -10.12
N ILE A 32 2.81 13.29 -10.01
CA ILE A 32 2.18 12.26 -10.84
C ILE A 32 0.65 12.29 -10.66
N PHE A 33 0.19 12.32 -9.41
CA PHE A 33 -1.23 12.34 -9.08
C PHE A 33 -1.94 13.60 -9.64
N THR A 34 -1.32 14.77 -9.44
CA THR A 34 -1.85 16.04 -9.93
C THR A 34 -1.94 16.05 -11.44
N TYR A 35 -0.85 15.67 -12.12
CA TYR A 35 -0.84 15.57 -13.59
C TYR A 35 -1.90 14.61 -14.12
N ALA A 36 -2.03 13.44 -13.50
CA ALA A 36 -3.02 12.45 -13.91
C ALA A 36 -4.46 12.94 -13.71
N LYS A 37 -4.74 13.67 -12.63
CA LYS A 37 -6.05 14.29 -12.40
C LYS A 37 -6.37 15.36 -13.44
N GLU A 38 -5.41 16.22 -13.76
CA GLU A 38 -5.63 17.38 -14.63
C GLU A 38 -5.66 17.01 -16.10
N HIS A 39 -4.88 16.02 -16.53
CA HIS A 39 -4.65 15.73 -17.94
C HIS A 39 -5.10 14.35 -18.40
N LEU A 40 -5.23 13.37 -17.50
CA LEU A 40 -5.54 11.98 -17.88
C LEU A 40 -6.91 11.51 -17.40
N ASN A 41 -7.75 12.41 -16.85
CA ASN A 41 -9.06 12.04 -16.31
C ASN A 41 -8.99 10.87 -15.31
N LEU A 42 -8.04 10.95 -14.38
CA LEU A 42 -7.75 9.89 -13.41
C LEU A 42 -9.02 9.41 -12.69
N LYS A 43 -9.34 8.14 -12.79
CA LYS A 43 -10.47 7.52 -12.10
C LYS A 43 -10.05 6.76 -10.87
N THR A 44 -8.97 6.00 -10.96
CA THR A 44 -8.43 5.22 -9.85
C THR A 44 -6.91 5.25 -9.87
N MET A 45 -6.29 5.20 -8.70
CA MET A 45 -4.85 5.05 -8.54
C MET A 45 -4.56 4.19 -7.32
N ILE A 46 -3.68 3.23 -7.46
CA ILE A 46 -3.20 2.37 -6.36
C ILE A 46 -1.70 2.66 -6.19
N TYR A 47 -1.30 2.91 -4.96
CA TYR A 47 0.11 3.01 -4.58
C TYR A 47 0.43 1.99 -3.50
N PHE A 48 1.56 1.34 -3.63
CA PHE A 48 2.09 0.41 -2.66
C PHE A 48 3.62 0.35 -2.79
N SER A 49 4.28 -0.11 -1.73
CA SER A 49 5.70 -0.48 -1.78
C SER A 49 5.82 -2.00 -1.84
N ASP A 50 6.89 -2.51 -2.42
CA ASP A 50 7.23 -3.94 -2.44
C ASP A 50 7.64 -4.43 -1.05
N HIS A 51 8.35 -3.61 -0.28
CA HIS A 51 8.72 -3.83 1.12
C HIS A 51 8.83 -2.50 1.86
N ALA A 52 8.99 -2.56 3.17
CA ALA A 52 9.34 -1.42 4.01
C ALA A 52 10.77 -1.57 4.55
N GLU A 53 11.17 -0.63 5.40
CA GLU A 53 12.53 -0.56 5.96
C GLU A 53 12.50 -0.69 7.47
N ASP A 54 13.40 -1.49 8.03
CA ASP A 54 13.74 -1.44 9.45
C ASP A 54 14.95 -0.53 9.64
N MET A 55 14.83 0.46 10.51
CA MET A 55 15.89 1.48 10.67
C MET A 55 17.13 0.96 11.40
N VAL A 56 17.10 -0.27 11.92
CA VAL A 56 18.24 -0.92 12.63
C VAL A 56 18.85 -2.00 11.74
N TYR A 57 18.00 -2.85 11.15
CA TYR A 57 18.45 -4.04 10.41
C TYR A 57 18.44 -3.83 8.90
N TYR A 58 17.82 -2.77 8.41
CA TYR A 58 17.55 -2.51 6.99
C TYR A 58 16.81 -3.69 6.32
N HIS A 59 16.54 -3.60 5.02
CA HIS A 59 16.03 -4.74 4.27
C HIS A 59 17.19 -5.60 3.72
N GLY A 60 17.01 -6.91 3.62
CA GLY A 60 17.96 -7.81 2.96
C GLY A 60 19.19 -8.21 3.77
N THR A 61 19.27 -7.85 5.05
CA THR A 61 20.29 -8.37 5.97
C THR A 61 19.88 -9.72 6.57
N SER A 62 20.74 -10.33 7.37
CA SER A 62 20.47 -11.62 8.02
C SER A 62 19.37 -11.58 9.10
N GLY A 63 18.86 -10.39 9.44
CA GLY A 63 17.79 -10.17 10.39
C GLY A 63 16.45 -9.94 9.70
N PHE A 64 15.36 -10.33 10.36
CA PHE A 64 13.99 -10.04 9.98
C PHE A 64 13.31 -9.25 11.09
N SER A 65 12.56 -8.20 10.73
CA SER A 65 11.61 -7.54 11.62
C SER A 65 10.27 -7.33 10.94
N TYR A 66 9.22 -7.19 11.74
CA TYR A 66 7.89 -6.90 11.20
C TYR A 66 7.80 -5.49 10.58
N ASP A 67 8.72 -4.59 10.90
CA ASP A 67 8.75 -3.25 10.30
C ASP A 67 9.11 -3.31 8.81
N MET A 68 9.88 -4.31 8.36
CA MET A 68 10.24 -4.52 6.96
C MET A 68 9.04 -4.82 6.04
N ILE A 69 7.89 -5.18 6.61
CA ILE A 69 6.70 -5.57 5.84
C ILE A 69 5.51 -4.62 6.03
N ARG A 70 5.68 -3.55 6.82
CA ARG A 70 4.65 -2.53 7.01
C ARG A 70 4.76 -1.49 5.91
N ILE A 71 4.24 -1.83 4.74
CA ILE A 71 4.31 -0.98 3.56
C ILE A 71 3.27 0.15 3.59
N PRO A 72 3.57 1.32 3.01
CA PRO A 72 2.53 2.27 2.65
C PRO A 72 1.65 1.67 1.54
N PHE A 73 0.33 1.72 1.76
CA PHE A 73 -0.65 1.26 0.79
C PHE A 73 -1.86 2.19 0.80
N TRP A 74 -2.23 2.73 -0.36
CA TRP A 74 -3.44 3.52 -0.50
C TRP A 74 -4.08 3.38 -1.88
N ILE A 75 -5.39 3.62 -1.91
CA ILE A 75 -6.21 3.57 -3.10
C ILE A 75 -6.97 4.88 -3.24
N TYR A 76 -6.80 5.55 -4.37
CA TYR A 76 -7.60 6.71 -4.75
C TYR A 76 -8.72 6.28 -5.69
N LEU A 77 -9.92 6.75 -5.39
CA LEU A 77 -11.09 6.66 -6.27
C LEU A 77 -11.63 8.07 -6.52
N SER A 78 -11.79 8.47 -7.78
CA SER A 78 -12.34 9.77 -8.13
C SER A 78 -13.80 9.92 -7.65
N PRO A 79 -14.31 11.15 -7.47
CA PRO A 79 -15.70 11.38 -7.10
C PRO A 79 -16.71 10.72 -8.04
N ASP A 80 -16.43 10.76 -9.36
CA ASP A 80 -17.29 10.13 -10.36
C ASP A 80 -17.25 8.60 -10.27
N TYR A 81 -16.04 8.04 -10.09
CA TYR A 81 -15.88 6.60 -9.92
C TYR A 81 -16.67 6.09 -8.70
N ARG A 82 -16.59 6.79 -7.56
CA ARG A 82 -17.32 6.45 -6.33
C ARG A 82 -18.83 6.50 -6.49
N LYS A 83 -19.35 7.39 -7.36
CA LYS A 83 -20.80 7.46 -7.65
C LYS A 83 -21.27 6.28 -8.48
N ILE A 84 -20.44 5.81 -9.40
CA ILE A 84 -20.78 4.70 -10.30
C ILE A 84 -20.61 3.35 -9.59
N HIS A 85 -19.63 3.24 -8.70
CA HIS A 85 -19.26 2.03 -7.98
C HIS A 85 -19.30 2.24 -6.45
N PRO A 86 -20.48 2.52 -5.86
CA PRO A 86 -20.61 2.74 -4.42
C PRO A 86 -20.34 1.46 -3.61
N ASP A 87 -20.58 0.30 -4.18
CA ASP A 87 -20.30 -1.02 -3.62
C ASP A 87 -18.80 -1.26 -3.40
N ILE A 88 -17.97 -0.91 -4.38
CA ILE A 88 -16.51 -0.97 -4.26
C ILE A 88 -16.02 -0.05 -3.15
N LEU A 89 -16.51 1.20 -3.10
CA LEU A 89 -16.15 2.13 -2.04
C LEU A 89 -16.51 1.57 -0.66
N GLN A 90 -17.72 1.03 -0.51
CA GLN A 90 -18.19 0.46 0.74
C GLN A 90 -17.34 -0.74 1.18
N ALA A 91 -17.01 -1.64 0.25
CA ALA A 91 -16.18 -2.80 0.52
C ALA A 91 -14.76 -2.38 0.98
N LEU A 92 -14.11 -1.47 0.25
CA LEU A 92 -12.80 -0.94 0.63
C LEU A 92 -12.81 -0.28 2.00
N GLN A 93 -13.84 0.51 2.33
CA GLN A 93 -14.00 1.12 3.66
C GLN A 93 -14.19 0.08 4.77
N SER A 94 -14.93 -0.99 4.49
CA SER A 94 -15.16 -2.08 5.44
C SER A 94 -13.92 -2.96 5.66
N ASN A 95 -13.07 -3.06 4.64
CA ASN A 95 -11.89 -3.93 4.64
C ASN A 95 -10.57 -3.19 4.98
N LYS A 96 -10.59 -1.86 5.11
CA LYS A 96 -9.39 -1.02 5.28
C LYS A 96 -8.47 -1.40 6.45
N ASP A 97 -9.02 -1.99 7.50
CA ASP A 97 -8.29 -2.39 8.71
C ASP A 97 -7.95 -3.90 8.73
N LYS A 98 -8.28 -4.61 7.65
CA LYS A 98 -7.93 -6.03 7.50
C LYS A 98 -6.51 -6.18 6.99
N ILE A 99 -5.91 -7.34 7.26
CA ILE A 99 -4.61 -7.69 6.71
C ILE A 99 -4.73 -7.77 5.18
N PHE A 100 -3.74 -7.19 4.50
CA PHE A 100 -3.55 -7.26 3.05
C PHE A 100 -2.09 -7.53 2.76
N THR A 101 -1.81 -8.31 1.72
CA THR A 101 -0.46 -8.61 1.25
C THR A 101 -0.33 -8.32 -0.25
N ASN A 102 0.89 -8.05 -0.72
CA ASN A 102 1.15 -7.72 -2.12
C ASN A 102 0.71 -8.81 -3.09
N ASP A 103 0.66 -10.07 -2.64
CA ASP A 103 0.17 -11.21 -3.44
C ASP A 103 -1.29 -11.02 -3.90
N LEU A 104 -2.08 -10.25 -3.15
CA LEU A 104 -3.50 -10.00 -3.41
C LEU A 104 -3.74 -8.76 -4.28
N LEU A 105 -2.68 -8.10 -4.73
CA LEU A 105 -2.80 -6.88 -5.51
C LEU A 105 -3.51 -7.11 -6.85
N PHE A 106 -3.27 -8.27 -7.47
CA PHE A 106 -3.92 -8.62 -8.74
C PHE A 106 -5.44 -8.65 -8.62
N GLU A 107 -5.98 -9.31 -7.60
CA GLU A 107 -7.41 -9.40 -7.37
C GLU A 107 -8.01 -8.04 -7.06
N THR A 108 -7.38 -7.28 -6.17
CA THR A 108 -7.86 -5.94 -5.80
C THR A 108 -7.83 -4.97 -6.98
N ALA A 109 -6.75 -4.95 -7.77
CA ALA A 109 -6.68 -4.14 -8.97
C ALA A 109 -7.73 -4.57 -10.02
N SER A 110 -7.88 -5.89 -10.24
CA SER A 110 -8.86 -6.46 -11.17
C SER A 110 -10.29 -6.12 -10.75
N GLY A 111 -10.60 -6.17 -9.46
CA GLY A 111 -11.89 -5.78 -8.93
C GLY A 111 -12.19 -4.30 -9.13
N ILE A 112 -11.26 -3.42 -8.74
CA ILE A 112 -11.39 -1.97 -8.92
C ILE A 112 -11.54 -1.59 -10.40
N TRP A 113 -10.74 -2.19 -11.28
CA TRP A 113 -10.80 -1.88 -12.72
C TRP A 113 -11.88 -2.62 -13.48
N GLN A 114 -12.67 -3.47 -12.81
CA GLN A 114 -13.71 -4.32 -13.40
C GLN A 114 -13.16 -5.23 -14.52
N ALA A 115 -11.87 -5.59 -14.42
CA ALA A 115 -11.15 -6.43 -15.37
C ALA A 115 -11.05 -7.88 -14.89
N LYS A 116 -12.18 -8.45 -14.43
CA LYS A 116 -12.22 -9.78 -13.86
C LYS A 116 -11.98 -10.86 -14.92
N THR A 117 -11.02 -11.72 -14.64
CA THR A 117 -10.66 -12.87 -15.48
C THR A 117 -11.10 -14.18 -14.83
N ASN A 118 -10.88 -15.30 -15.52
CA ASN A 118 -11.11 -16.65 -14.96
C ASN A 118 -10.14 -17.01 -13.82
N PHE A 119 -9.09 -16.22 -13.58
CA PHE A 119 -8.17 -16.36 -12.46
C PHE A 119 -8.54 -15.51 -11.25
N TYR A 120 -9.45 -14.53 -11.42
CA TYR A 120 -9.89 -13.64 -10.36
C TYR A 120 -10.66 -14.41 -9.27
N GLN A 121 -10.31 -14.12 -8.02
CA GLN A 121 -10.96 -14.67 -6.83
C GLN A 121 -11.43 -13.53 -5.93
N ASP A 122 -12.74 -13.37 -5.79
CA ASP A 122 -13.37 -12.26 -5.05
C ASP A 122 -13.07 -12.29 -3.55
N ILE A 123 -12.76 -13.47 -2.99
CA ILE A 123 -12.36 -13.64 -1.60
C ILE A 123 -10.99 -13.00 -1.28
N TYR A 124 -10.18 -12.74 -2.29
CA TYR A 124 -8.86 -12.09 -2.17
C TYR A 124 -8.86 -10.64 -2.66
N ASP A 125 -10.00 -10.14 -3.12
CA ASP A 125 -10.18 -8.77 -3.58
C ASP A 125 -10.60 -7.85 -2.43
N LEU A 126 -9.73 -6.93 -2.02
CA LEU A 126 -10.01 -5.95 -0.96
C LEU A 126 -11.21 -5.05 -1.30
N SER A 127 -11.53 -4.89 -2.58
CA SER A 127 -12.70 -4.15 -3.06
C SER A 127 -13.99 -4.99 -3.13
N SER A 128 -13.94 -6.25 -2.67
CA SER A 128 -15.08 -7.15 -2.59
C SER A 128 -15.63 -7.24 -1.15
N PRO A 129 -16.96 -7.31 -0.97
CA PRO A 129 -17.54 -7.61 0.33
C PRO A 129 -17.22 -9.02 0.83
N SER A 130 -16.81 -9.92 -0.08
CA SER A 130 -16.41 -11.30 0.23
C SER A 130 -14.97 -11.41 0.74
N TYR A 131 -14.22 -10.30 0.81
CA TYR A 131 -12.80 -10.32 1.19
C TYR A 131 -12.57 -11.00 2.52
N VAL A 132 -11.84 -12.10 2.48
CA VAL A 132 -11.40 -12.87 3.64
C VAL A 132 -9.96 -13.30 3.43
N LEU A 133 -9.07 -12.90 4.33
CA LEU A 133 -7.74 -13.46 4.40
C LEU A 133 -7.64 -14.31 5.66
N ASP A 134 -7.32 -15.59 5.49
CA ASP A 134 -6.99 -16.47 6.62
C ASP A 134 -5.67 -16.00 7.24
N GLN A 135 -5.75 -15.43 8.43
CA GLN A 135 -4.60 -14.88 9.14
C GLN A 135 -3.57 -15.95 9.47
N GLU A 136 -3.99 -17.19 9.70
CA GLU A 136 -3.07 -18.29 9.98
C GLU A 136 -2.29 -18.71 8.73
N ALA A 137 -2.85 -18.50 7.55
CA ALA A 137 -2.19 -18.78 6.27
C ALA A 137 -1.20 -17.69 5.84
N VAL A 138 -1.29 -16.49 6.44
CA VAL A 138 -0.42 -15.36 6.10
C VAL A 138 0.92 -15.52 6.80
N THR A 139 1.87 -16.08 6.10
CA THR A 139 3.24 -16.32 6.59
C THR A 139 4.23 -15.39 5.92
N MET A 140 5.24 -14.98 6.69
CA MET A 140 6.37 -14.23 6.19
C MET A 140 7.62 -15.09 6.20
N HIS A 141 8.33 -15.11 5.06
CA HIS A 141 9.47 -16.01 4.86
C HIS A 141 9.14 -17.48 5.16
N GLY A 142 7.83 -17.85 5.10
CA GLY A 142 7.36 -19.20 5.35
C GLY A 142 7.52 -19.70 6.80
N LYS A 143 7.84 -18.82 7.75
CA LYS A 143 8.15 -19.21 9.14
C LYS A 143 7.44 -18.39 10.22
N LEU A 144 7.05 -17.16 9.92
CA LEU A 144 6.45 -16.25 10.89
C LEU A 144 5.05 -15.83 10.43
N LEU A 145 4.11 -15.77 11.35
CA LEU A 145 2.76 -15.27 11.09
C LEU A 145 2.71 -13.76 11.32
N ILE A 146 1.95 -13.04 10.52
CA ILE A 146 1.70 -11.60 10.74
C ILE A 146 1.05 -11.38 12.11
N THR A 147 0.21 -12.30 12.56
CA THR A 147 -0.43 -12.26 13.88
C THR A 147 0.52 -12.38 15.05
N ASP A 148 1.77 -12.81 14.83
CA ASP A 148 2.82 -12.86 15.87
C ASP A 148 3.50 -11.51 16.07
N ASP A 149 3.25 -10.53 15.21
CA ASP A 149 3.75 -9.17 15.36
C ASP A 149 3.22 -8.54 16.65
N PRO A 150 4.10 -8.10 17.59
CA PRO A 150 3.66 -7.45 18.82
C PRO A 150 2.82 -6.18 18.61
N LYS A 151 3.03 -5.47 17.48
CA LYS A 151 2.27 -4.27 17.15
C LYS A 151 0.88 -4.60 16.58
N PHE A 152 0.65 -5.84 16.17
CA PHE A 152 -0.65 -6.31 15.68
C PHE A 152 -1.60 -6.68 16.83
N LYS A 153 -1.04 -7.12 17.95
CA LYS A 153 -1.79 -7.45 19.18
C LYS A 153 -2.15 -6.16 19.91
N LYS A 154 -3.31 -5.60 19.56
CA LYS A 154 -3.93 -4.49 20.31
C LYS A 154 -4.94 -5.02 21.32
#